data_c95f9c699830f002282bb95a6fe78b96
#
_entry.id   c95f9c699830f002282bb95a6fe78b96
#
_cell.length_a   1.000
_cell.length_b   1.000
_cell.length_c   1.000
_cell.angle_alpha   90.00
_cell.angle_beta   90.00
_cell.angle_gamma   90.00
#
_symmetry.space_group_name_H-M   'P 1'
#
loop_
_entity.id
_entity.type
_entity.pdbx_description
1 polymer ?
#
loop_
_entity_poly.entity_id
_entity_poly.type
_entity_poly.pdbx_seq_one_letter_code
_entity_poly.pdbx_strand_id
1 'polypeptide(L)'
;MIFGKIKSLLAVRALALLLAPAAQAAPAKLSSAWMGEHETFVAWYAKQQGWDKEAGLDLTMMPFDSGKNIVESLAAYDWAVAGCGAVPALTTPLSDYLYIIAVANDESANNAIYVRKDSPILGAKGTNPSYPNVYGSAVTVQKADILYPKSTSAHYLLATWLRILGLSEKEVKLQEMEPTPALSAFTGGVGDAVALWAPLTYEADAKGFKSVANSKDCGITQLVLLVANRRFADQHPEQVQAFLKMYMRGIEALRAKPAKELAVDYVRFYKEWTGRELTPEMAVADIQSHPVFTLDEQLAMFAPGGSVQKALNEIVDFSISHGSFTPEQIDKMKGKTQVAARFLEAIK
;
A
#
# COMPACT_ATOMS: atom_id res chain seq x y z
N MET A 1 -66.93 -61.28 40.92
CA MET A 1 -66.81 -61.31 39.45
C MET A 1 -66.94 -59.90 38.93
N ILE A 2 -65.85 -59.25 38.52
CA ILE A 2 -65.81 -58.22 37.49
C ILE A 2 -64.33 -57.88 37.28
N PHE A 3 -63.78 -58.19 36.09
CA PHE A 3 -62.45 -57.92 35.64
C PHE A 3 -62.33 -56.46 35.20
N GLY A 4 -61.47 -55.68 35.84
CA GLY A 4 -61.06 -54.33 35.40
C GLY A 4 -59.79 -54.34 34.57
N LYS A 5 -59.93 -53.92 33.35
CA LYS A 5 -58.79 -53.79 32.38
C LYS A 5 -57.88 -52.63 32.76
N ILE A 6 -56.62 -52.89 33.02
CA ILE A 6 -55.58 -51.90 33.16
C ILE A 6 -55.13 -51.49 31.75
N LYS A 7 -55.34 -50.24 31.35
CA LYS A 7 -54.78 -49.65 30.16
C LYS A 7 -53.43 -49.04 30.52
N SER A 8 -52.35 -49.61 29.98
CA SER A 8 -51.03 -49.11 30.08
C SER A 8 -50.88 -47.90 29.13
N LEU A 9 -50.65 -46.70 29.69
CA LEU A 9 -50.24 -45.50 28.93
C LEU A 9 -48.72 -45.53 28.74
N LEU A 10 -48.28 -45.80 27.52
CA LEU A 10 -46.93 -45.56 27.12
C LEU A 10 -46.73 -44.03 26.87
N ALA A 11 -46.05 -43.38 27.79
CA ALA A 11 -45.60 -41.99 27.61
C ALA A 11 -44.34 -41.94 26.67
N VAL A 12 -44.54 -41.56 25.42
CA VAL A 12 -43.49 -41.24 24.50
C VAL A 12 -42.91 -39.89 24.93
N ARG A 13 -41.74 -39.90 25.57
CA ARG A 13 -40.93 -38.69 25.79
C ARG A 13 -40.25 -38.33 24.47
N ALA A 14 -40.81 -37.37 23.75
CA ALA A 14 -40.13 -36.70 22.66
C ALA A 14 -38.94 -35.87 23.22
N LEU A 15 -37.74 -36.37 23.01
CA LEU A 15 -36.49 -35.65 23.30
C LEU A 15 -36.31 -34.56 22.23
N ALA A 16 -36.85 -33.36 22.48
CA ALA A 16 -36.53 -32.18 21.68
C ALA A 16 -35.08 -31.81 21.96
N LEU A 17 -34.15 -32.21 21.07
CA LEU A 17 -32.82 -31.64 21.00
C LEU A 17 -32.98 -30.15 20.61
N LEU A 18 -32.94 -29.29 21.61
CA LEU A 18 -32.71 -27.87 21.41
C LEU A 18 -31.31 -27.70 20.80
N LEU A 19 -31.24 -27.57 19.48
CA LEU A 19 -30.09 -27.00 18.82
C LEU A 19 -29.95 -25.58 19.35
N ALA A 20 -29.19 -25.39 20.43
CA ALA A 20 -28.75 -24.09 20.84
C ALA A 20 -27.93 -23.51 19.64
N PRO A 21 -28.22 -22.31 19.16
CA PRO A 21 -27.34 -21.67 18.18
C PRO A 21 -25.95 -21.63 18.79
N ALA A 22 -24.98 -22.21 18.10
CA ALA A 22 -23.58 -22.11 18.53
C ALA A 22 -23.28 -20.62 18.76
N ALA A 23 -22.99 -20.26 20.00
CA ALA A 23 -22.62 -18.89 20.33
C ALA A 23 -21.43 -18.54 19.45
N GLN A 24 -21.67 -17.69 18.45
CA GLN A 24 -20.62 -17.23 17.54
C GLN A 24 -19.61 -16.48 18.41
N ALA A 25 -18.37 -16.95 18.43
CA ALA A 25 -17.31 -16.29 19.19
C ALA A 25 -17.23 -14.81 18.76
N ALA A 26 -17.03 -13.93 19.74
CA ALA A 26 -16.87 -12.51 19.42
C ALA A 26 -15.72 -12.31 18.41
N PRO A 27 -15.88 -11.42 17.41
CA PRO A 27 -14.84 -11.18 16.41
C PRO A 27 -13.50 -10.83 17.06
N ALA A 28 -12.42 -11.42 16.56
CA ALA A 28 -11.07 -11.15 17.04
C ALA A 28 -10.65 -9.72 16.65
N LYS A 29 -10.17 -8.96 17.63
CA LYS A 29 -9.65 -7.61 17.36
C LYS A 29 -8.39 -7.69 16.53
N LEU A 30 -8.34 -6.97 15.42
CA LEU A 30 -7.19 -6.90 14.52
C LEU A 30 -6.86 -5.43 14.26
N SER A 31 -5.72 -4.97 14.78
CA SER A 31 -5.24 -3.61 14.54
C SER A 31 -4.47 -3.54 13.22
N SER A 32 -4.66 -2.47 12.47
CA SER A 32 -4.01 -2.28 11.18
C SER A 32 -3.62 -0.82 10.94
N ALA A 33 -2.58 -0.61 10.11
CA ALA A 33 -1.99 0.71 9.86
C ALA A 33 -2.00 1.02 8.35
N TRP A 34 -2.42 2.24 7.97
CA TRP A 34 -2.75 2.60 6.60
C TRP A 34 -2.44 4.05 6.26
N MET A 35 -2.26 4.33 4.96
CA MET A 35 -2.21 5.69 4.41
C MET A 35 -3.56 6.09 3.82
N GLY A 36 -3.71 7.35 3.40
CA GLY A 36 -4.92 7.84 2.71
C GLY A 36 -4.89 7.51 1.21
N GLU A 37 -4.76 6.24 0.84
CA GLU A 37 -4.43 5.76 -0.50
C GLU A 37 -5.29 4.58 -0.95
N HIS A 38 -5.07 4.11 -2.19
CA HIS A 38 -5.89 3.09 -2.84
C HIS A 38 -5.96 1.78 -2.07
N GLU A 39 -4.85 1.29 -1.53
CA GLU A 39 -4.82 0.04 -0.76
C GLU A 39 -5.68 0.11 0.50
N THR A 40 -5.77 1.29 1.10
CA THR A 40 -6.61 1.54 2.27
C THR A 40 -8.09 1.54 1.89
N PHE A 41 -8.42 2.07 0.72
CA PHE A 41 -9.79 2.03 0.21
C PHE A 41 -10.31 0.61 0.10
N VAL A 42 -9.50 -0.36 -0.36
CA VAL A 42 -9.90 -1.77 -0.43
C VAL A 42 -10.30 -2.31 0.94
N ALA A 43 -9.46 -2.08 1.96
CA ALA A 43 -9.73 -2.53 3.34
C ALA A 43 -10.92 -1.78 3.96
N TRP A 44 -10.99 -0.46 3.76
CA TRP A 44 -12.09 0.37 4.23
C TRP A 44 -13.42 -0.06 3.59
N TYR A 45 -13.44 -0.26 2.27
CA TYR A 45 -14.61 -0.73 1.54
C TYR A 45 -15.10 -2.08 2.07
N ALA A 46 -14.20 -3.05 2.22
CA ALA A 46 -14.53 -4.35 2.79
C ALA A 46 -15.13 -4.24 4.19
N LYS A 47 -14.59 -3.36 5.03
CA LYS A 47 -15.11 -3.07 6.37
C LYS A 47 -16.49 -2.41 6.32
N GLN A 48 -16.74 -1.46 5.40
CA GLN A 48 -18.05 -0.84 5.22
C GLN A 48 -19.13 -1.85 4.80
N GLN A 49 -18.74 -2.91 4.07
CA GLN A 49 -19.62 -4.02 3.72
C GLN A 49 -19.83 -5.03 4.87
N GLY A 50 -19.14 -4.86 6.01
CA GLY A 50 -19.19 -5.78 7.15
C GLY A 50 -18.42 -7.09 6.95
N TRP A 51 -17.57 -7.18 5.91
CA TRP A 51 -16.85 -8.42 5.57
C TRP A 51 -15.75 -8.75 6.57
N ASP A 52 -15.27 -7.78 7.34
CA ASP A 52 -14.39 -8.04 8.49
C ASP A 52 -15.12 -8.88 9.55
N LYS A 53 -16.37 -8.53 9.89
CA LYS A 53 -17.18 -9.26 10.85
C LYS A 53 -17.55 -10.65 10.35
N GLU A 54 -17.90 -10.77 9.07
CA GLU A 54 -18.15 -12.07 8.43
C GLU A 54 -16.91 -12.97 8.46
N ALA A 55 -15.70 -12.38 8.35
CA ALA A 55 -14.42 -13.07 8.47
C ALA A 55 -14.03 -13.36 9.94
N GLY A 56 -14.88 -13.02 10.92
CA GLY A 56 -14.60 -13.19 12.35
C GLY A 56 -13.61 -12.17 12.92
N LEU A 57 -13.41 -11.03 12.24
CA LEU A 57 -12.47 -9.97 12.63
C LEU A 57 -13.22 -8.71 13.08
N ASP A 58 -12.61 -7.97 13.99
CA ASP A 58 -12.97 -6.59 14.34
C ASP A 58 -11.80 -5.69 13.94
N LEU A 59 -11.82 -5.27 12.67
CA LEU A 59 -10.72 -4.51 12.07
C LEU A 59 -10.70 -3.07 12.59
N THR A 60 -9.61 -2.69 13.25
CA THR A 60 -9.30 -1.30 13.61
C THR A 60 -8.24 -0.77 12.66
N MET A 61 -8.50 0.38 12.05
CA MET A 61 -7.64 0.99 11.02
C MET A 61 -7.06 2.30 11.57
N MET A 62 -5.73 2.41 11.58
CA MET A 62 -5.00 3.59 12.08
C MET A 62 -4.39 4.38 10.91
N PRO A 63 -4.58 5.71 10.83
CA PRO A 63 -4.06 6.54 9.75
C PRO A 63 -2.61 6.97 10.00
N PHE A 64 -1.82 7.00 8.91
CA PHE A 64 -0.45 7.50 8.86
C PHE A 64 -0.22 8.29 7.57
N ASP A 65 0.77 9.21 7.58
CA ASP A 65 1.10 10.04 6.42
C ASP A 65 1.99 9.32 5.39
N SER A 66 2.79 8.34 5.82
CA SER A 66 3.69 7.61 4.93
C SER A 66 3.92 6.17 5.37
N GLY A 67 4.32 5.31 4.43
CA GLY A 67 4.69 3.94 4.70
C GLY A 67 5.91 3.81 5.64
N LYS A 68 6.82 4.80 5.61
CA LYS A 68 7.93 4.91 6.57
C LYS A 68 7.36 5.03 8.00
N ASN A 69 6.44 5.96 8.21
CA ASN A 69 5.82 6.18 9.52
C ASN A 69 5.04 4.94 9.99
N ILE A 70 4.38 4.22 9.08
CA ILE A 70 3.74 2.92 9.39
C ILE A 70 4.75 1.95 9.96
N VAL A 71 5.86 1.68 9.26
CA VAL A 71 6.84 0.68 9.71
C VAL A 71 7.53 1.12 11.00
N GLU A 72 7.92 2.38 11.13
CA GLU A 72 8.55 2.92 12.33
C GLU A 72 7.60 2.91 13.55
N SER A 73 6.29 3.00 13.32
CA SER A 73 5.27 2.94 14.37
C SER A 73 5.07 1.56 15.00
N LEU A 74 5.58 0.50 14.38
CA LEU A 74 5.36 -0.88 14.83
C LEU A 74 5.72 -1.11 16.30
N ALA A 75 6.82 -0.52 16.76
CA ALA A 75 7.26 -0.66 18.14
C ALA A 75 6.32 0.00 19.17
N ALA A 76 5.59 1.04 18.75
CA ALA A 76 4.70 1.80 19.63
C ALA A 76 3.25 1.29 19.60
N TYR A 77 2.76 0.86 18.43
CA TYR A 77 1.35 0.52 18.21
C TYR A 77 1.09 -0.97 18.06
N ASP A 78 2.13 -1.78 17.85
CA ASP A 78 2.04 -3.25 17.73
C ASP A 78 0.88 -3.72 16.80
N TRP A 79 0.72 -3.04 15.67
CA TRP A 79 -0.32 -3.40 14.70
C TRP A 79 -0.05 -4.78 14.07
N ALA A 80 -1.13 -5.46 13.67
CA ALA A 80 -1.07 -6.82 13.12
C ALA A 80 -0.74 -6.85 11.63
N VAL A 81 -1.41 -5.99 10.84
CA VAL A 81 -1.26 -5.90 9.38
C VAL A 81 -1.22 -4.43 8.93
N ALA A 82 -0.62 -4.17 7.78
CA ALA A 82 -0.56 -2.82 7.23
C ALA A 82 -0.46 -2.84 5.70
N GLY A 83 -0.77 -1.69 5.06
CA GLY A 83 -0.47 -1.40 3.67
C GLY A 83 0.64 -0.36 3.56
N CYS A 84 1.69 -0.62 2.80
CA CYS A 84 2.73 0.38 2.53
C CYS A 84 3.54 0.05 1.27
N GLY A 85 4.19 1.06 0.68
CA GLY A 85 5.09 0.86 -0.45
C GLY A 85 6.24 -0.11 -0.16
N ALA A 86 6.75 -0.77 -1.20
CA ALA A 86 7.82 -1.75 -1.05
C ALA A 86 9.13 -1.15 -0.48
N VAL A 87 9.42 0.12 -0.78
CA VAL A 87 10.64 0.78 -0.28
C VAL A 87 10.65 0.83 1.25
N PRO A 88 9.67 1.42 1.95
CA PRO A 88 9.69 1.43 3.41
C PRO A 88 9.59 0.03 4.02
N ALA A 89 8.87 -0.91 3.39
CA ALA A 89 8.78 -2.29 3.85
C ALA A 89 10.14 -3.02 3.86
N LEU A 90 11.11 -2.58 3.05
CA LEU A 90 12.45 -3.16 2.95
C LEU A 90 13.51 -2.37 3.70
N THR A 91 13.43 -1.04 3.66
CA THR A 91 14.58 -0.18 3.96
C THR A 91 14.55 0.45 5.34
N THR A 92 13.42 0.43 6.03
CA THR A 92 13.33 0.96 7.39
C THR A 92 13.97 0.02 8.42
N PRO A 93 14.46 0.53 9.56
CA PRO A 93 15.11 -0.29 10.58
C PRO A 93 14.24 -1.44 11.12
N LEU A 94 12.92 -1.27 11.15
CA LEU A 94 11.97 -2.27 11.66
C LEU A 94 11.44 -3.22 10.58
N SER A 95 11.90 -3.12 9.33
CA SER A 95 11.49 -4.01 8.24
C SER A 95 11.73 -5.50 8.52
N ASP A 96 12.70 -5.82 9.39
CA ASP A 96 13.01 -7.18 9.82
C ASP A 96 11.87 -7.87 10.58
N TYR A 97 11.01 -7.09 11.19
CA TYR A 97 9.87 -7.57 11.94
C TYR A 97 8.61 -7.75 11.10
N LEU A 98 8.74 -7.67 9.77
CA LEU A 98 7.62 -7.77 8.84
C LEU A 98 7.71 -9.06 7.99
N TYR A 99 6.53 -9.60 7.67
CA TYR A 99 6.30 -10.46 6.51
C TYR A 99 5.61 -9.66 5.42
N ILE A 100 6.00 -9.86 4.17
CA ILE A 100 5.28 -9.42 2.97
C ILE A 100 4.29 -10.53 2.65
N ILE A 101 3.00 -10.25 2.76
CA ILE A 101 1.94 -11.26 2.70
C ILE A 101 1.08 -11.17 1.43
N ALA A 102 1.05 -10.02 0.76
CA ALA A 102 0.37 -9.83 -0.53
C ALA A 102 0.85 -8.54 -1.22
N VAL A 103 0.44 -8.34 -2.49
CA VAL A 103 0.49 -7.06 -3.20
C VAL A 103 -0.88 -6.41 -3.10
N ALA A 104 -0.94 -5.18 -2.64
CA ALA A 104 -2.18 -4.41 -2.62
C ALA A 104 -2.51 -3.87 -4.02
N ASN A 105 -1.57 -3.19 -4.65
CA ASN A 105 -1.68 -2.63 -5.99
C ASN A 105 -0.29 -2.31 -6.59
N ASP A 106 -0.27 -1.96 -7.88
CA ASP A 106 0.88 -1.34 -8.55
C ASP A 106 0.66 0.18 -8.63
N GLU A 107 1.63 0.97 -8.12
CA GLU A 107 1.62 2.43 -8.12
C GLU A 107 2.67 3.04 -9.07
N SER A 108 3.25 2.26 -9.98
CA SER A 108 4.33 2.70 -10.86
C SER A 108 3.96 3.92 -11.72
N ALA A 109 2.68 4.11 -12.04
CA ALA A 109 2.18 5.28 -12.76
C ALA A 109 1.90 6.50 -11.86
N ASN A 110 1.85 6.32 -10.55
CA ASN A 110 1.25 7.26 -9.62
C ASN A 110 2.26 7.99 -8.71
N ASN A 111 3.52 7.57 -8.73
CA ASN A 111 4.63 8.33 -8.15
C ASN A 111 5.19 9.29 -9.19
N ALA A 112 5.34 10.57 -8.87
CA ALA A 112 5.81 11.58 -9.82
C ALA A 112 6.59 12.71 -9.14
N ILE A 113 7.45 13.35 -9.94
CA ILE A 113 8.18 14.56 -9.57
C ILE A 113 7.52 15.73 -10.30
N TYR A 114 7.14 16.74 -9.53
CA TYR A 114 6.46 17.92 -10.02
C TYR A 114 7.32 19.16 -9.95
N VAL A 115 7.13 20.04 -10.94
CA VAL A 115 7.71 21.38 -11.01
C VAL A 115 6.65 22.41 -11.33
N ARG A 116 6.93 23.69 -11.13
CA ARG A 116 6.02 24.78 -11.56
C ARG A 116 6.03 24.89 -13.09
N LYS A 117 4.92 25.43 -13.63
CA LYS A 117 4.69 25.54 -15.10
C LYS A 117 5.75 26.33 -15.86
N ASP A 118 6.48 27.20 -15.18
CA ASP A 118 7.54 28.07 -15.71
C ASP A 118 8.95 27.55 -15.40
N SER A 119 9.07 26.34 -14.84
CA SER A 119 10.34 25.74 -14.51
C SER A 119 11.22 25.52 -15.75
N PRO A 120 12.51 25.87 -15.69
CA PRO A 120 13.45 25.60 -16.77
C PRO A 120 13.66 24.10 -17.03
N ILE A 121 13.33 23.23 -16.07
CA ILE A 121 13.42 21.77 -16.19
C ILE A 121 12.52 21.26 -17.33
N LEU A 122 11.39 21.92 -17.59
CA LEU A 122 10.46 21.57 -18.68
C LEU A 122 11.02 21.85 -20.08
N GLY A 123 12.05 22.67 -20.19
CA GLY A 123 12.69 23.02 -21.46
C GLY A 123 13.56 21.87 -22.06
N ALA A 124 13.83 20.81 -21.31
CA ALA A 124 14.65 19.70 -21.75
C ALA A 124 13.88 18.38 -21.53
N LYS A 125 13.52 17.68 -22.60
CA LYS A 125 12.83 16.38 -22.57
C LYS A 125 13.65 15.32 -23.30
N GLY A 126 13.76 14.10 -22.74
CA GLY A 126 14.44 12.98 -23.36
C GLY A 126 15.93 13.21 -23.58
N THR A 127 16.58 13.96 -22.69
CA THR A 127 18.04 14.21 -22.76
C THR A 127 18.84 12.90 -22.63
N ASN A 128 18.27 11.90 -21.96
CA ASN A 128 18.74 10.52 -22.03
C ASN A 128 17.84 9.74 -23.01
N PRO A 129 18.35 9.27 -24.18
CA PRO A 129 17.54 8.61 -25.20
C PRO A 129 16.82 7.33 -24.72
N SER A 130 17.33 6.67 -23.68
CA SER A 130 16.68 5.49 -23.08
C SER A 130 15.42 5.85 -22.28
N TYR A 131 15.21 7.14 -21.97
CA TYR A 131 14.09 7.66 -21.18
C TYR A 131 13.45 8.87 -21.88
N PRO A 132 12.80 8.67 -23.03
CA PRO A 132 12.36 9.76 -23.91
C PRO A 132 11.27 10.65 -23.31
N ASN A 133 10.56 10.16 -22.27
CA ASN A 133 9.49 10.89 -21.60
C ASN A 133 9.94 11.69 -20.38
N VAL A 134 11.16 11.46 -19.90
CA VAL A 134 11.71 12.14 -18.71
C VAL A 134 12.19 13.53 -19.08
N TYR A 135 11.80 14.53 -18.28
CA TYR A 135 12.23 15.91 -18.42
C TYR A 135 13.43 16.22 -17.51
N GLY A 136 14.18 17.23 -17.90
CA GLY A 136 15.35 17.73 -17.20
C GLY A 136 16.67 17.37 -17.89
N SER A 137 17.71 18.00 -17.44
CA SER A 137 19.10 17.74 -17.79
C SER A 137 19.98 18.01 -16.57
N ALA A 138 21.23 17.55 -16.59
CA ALA A 138 22.17 17.87 -15.52
C ALA A 138 22.26 19.40 -15.29
N VAL A 139 22.26 20.19 -16.36
CA VAL A 139 22.35 21.66 -16.26
C VAL A 139 21.14 22.31 -15.61
N THR A 140 19.91 21.81 -15.91
CA THR A 140 18.67 22.42 -15.41
C THR A 140 18.28 21.94 -14.02
N VAL A 141 18.83 20.81 -13.55
CA VAL A 141 18.48 20.19 -12.26
C VAL A 141 19.58 20.35 -11.22
N GLN A 142 20.85 20.51 -11.64
CA GLN A 142 21.95 20.75 -10.72
C GLN A 142 21.64 21.95 -9.81
N LYS A 143 21.83 21.76 -8.49
CA LYS A 143 21.51 22.73 -7.42
C LYS A 143 20.04 23.01 -7.18
N ALA A 144 19.12 22.32 -7.88
CA ALA A 144 17.69 22.44 -7.59
C ALA A 144 17.39 22.10 -6.13
N ASP A 145 16.45 22.85 -5.55
CA ASP A 145 15.93 22.63 -4.20
C ASP A 145 14.70 21.73 -4.30
N ILE A 146 14.78 20.51 -3.76
CA ILE A 146 13.79 19.46 -3.99
C ILE A 146 13.18 18.99 -2.66
N LEU A 147 11.86 19.10 -2.54
CA LEU A 147 11.12 18.60 -1.41
C LEU A 147 10.81 17.12 -1.62
N TYR A 148 11.08 16.27 -0.63
CA TYR A 148 10.88 14.83 -0.81
C TYR A 148 10.64 14.08 0.51
N PRO A 149 9.81 13.04 0.52
CA PRO A 149 9.65 12.14 1.66
C PRO A 149 10.72 11.04 1.62
N LYS A 150 11.70 11.14 2.51
CA LYS A 150 12.84 10.21 2.58
C LYS A 150 12.40 8.78 2.90
N SER A 151 13.11 7.80 2.33
CA SER A 151 12.88 6.35 2.54
C SER A 151 11.49 5.87 2.10
N THR A 152 10.97 6.48 1.02
CA THR A 152 9.68 6.13 0.40
C THR A 152 9.84 5.82 -1.08
N SER A 153 8.76 5.37 -1.74
CA SER A 153 8.68 5.17 -3.20
C SER A 153 9.04 6.44 -3.96
N ALA A 154 8.59 7.62 -3.50
CA ALA A 154 8.91 8.90 -4.13
C ALA A 154 10.40 9.28 -4.01
N HIS A 155 11.06 8.90 -2.91
CA HIS A 155 12.52 9.05 -2.79
C HIS A 155 13.26 8.14 -3.79
N TYR A 156 12.82 6.90 -3.93
CA TYR A 156 13.39 5.99 -4.94
C TYR A 156 13.25 6.52 -6.37
N LEU A 157 12.06 7.07 -6.70
CA LEU A 157 11.85 7.75 -7.97
C LEU A 157 12.80 8.95 -8.14
N LEU A 158 12.89 9.83 -7.13
CA LEU A 158 13.77 11.02 -7.17
C LEU A 158 15.22 10.64 -7.46
N ALA A 159 15.77 9.71 -6.71
CA ALA A 159 17.15 9.27 -6.91
C ALA A 159 17.36 8.61 -8.28
N THR A 160 16.36 7.86 -8.78
CA THR A 160 16.40 7.29 -10.14
C THR A 160 16.35 8.38 -11.21
N TRP A 161 15.47 9.39 -11.05
CA TRP A 161 15.40 10.53 -11.97
C TRP A 161 16.73 11.28 -12.04
N LEU A 162 17.35 11.59 -10.89
CA LEU A 162 18.67 12.22 -10.85
C LEU A 162 19.71 11.38 -11.59
N ARG A 163 19.76 10.08 -11.36
CA ARG A 163 20.68 9.15 -12.03
C ARG A 163 20.48 9.13 -13.56
N ILE A 164 19.21 9.15 -14.03
CA ILE A 164 18.87 9.21 -15.47
C ILE A 164 19.46 10.48 -16.09
N LEU A 165 19.50 11.59 -15.35
CA LEU A 165 20.07 12.87 -15.78
C LEU A 165 21.59 12.98 -15.57
N GLY A 166 22.25 11.93 -15.07
CA GLY A 166 23.69 11.91 -14.79
C GLY A 166 24.05 12.67 -13.50
N LEU A 167 23.13 12.84 -12.58
CA LEU A 167 23.31 13.50 -11.29
C LEU A 167 23.18 12.50 -10.13
N SER A 168 23.74 12.88 -9.00
CA SER A 168 23.53 12.25 -7.69
C SER A 168 22.81 13.21 -6.74
N GLU A 169 22.33 12.69 -5.63
CA GLU A 169 21.69 13.48 -4.58
C GLU A 169 22.58 14.57 -3.97
N LYS A 170 23.92 14.42 -4.10
CA LYS A 170 24.91 15.41 -3.59
C LYS A 170 24.98 16.67 -4.46
N GLU A 171 24.44 16.64 -5.67
CA GLU A 171 24.50 17.74 -6.63
C GLU A 171 23.24 18.60 -6.61
N VAL A 172 22.24 18.24 -5.79
CA VAL A 172 21.00 18.97 -5.57
C VAL A 172 20.86 19.30 -4.09
N LYS A 173 19.93 20.20 -3.75
CA LYS A 173 19.58 20.48 -2.36
C LYS A 173 18.32 19.70 -2.03
N LEU A 174 18.41 18.75 -1.11
CA LEU A 174 17.30 17.91 -0.67
C LEU A 174 16.71 18.42 0.66
N GLN A 175 15.41 18.64 0.69
CA GLN A 175 14.66 18.99 1.88
C GLN A 175 13.70 17.84 2.23
N GLU A 176 14.05 17.09 3.28
CA GLU A 176 13.20 16.01 3.79
C GLU A 176 11.91 16.59 4.39
N MET A 177 10.77 16.13 3.90
CA MET A 177 9.45 16.55 4.36
C MET A 177 8.41 15.47 4.04
N GLU A 178 7.47 15.22 4.95
CA GLU A 178 6.34 14.31 4.68
C GLU A 178 5.51 14.83 3.48
N PRO A 179 4.83 13.95 2.73
CA PRO A 179 4.26 14.31 1.42
C PRO A 179 3.20 15.42 1.49
N THR A 180 2.32 15.39 2.48
CA THR A 180 1.28 16.42 2.64
C THR A 180 1.85 17.81 2.96
N PRO A 181 2.75 17.98 3.94
CA PRO A 181 3.47 19.23 4.14
C PRO A 181 4.32 19.65 2.93
N ALA A 182 4.97 18.69 2.23
CA ALA A 182 5.79 18.98 1.05
C ALA A 182 4.97 19.65 -0.07
N LEU A 183 3.78 19.08 -0.39
CA LEU A 183 2.88 19.70 -1.38
C LEU A 183 2.43 21.08 -0.94
N SER A 184 2.13 21.27 0.35
CA SER A 184 1.70 22.57 0.90
C SER A 184 2.82 23.62 0.79
N ALA A 185 4.05 23.27 1.18
CA ALA A 185 5.23 24.11 1.08
C ALA A 185 5.53 24.46 -0.40
N PHE A 186 5.48 23.46 -1.29
CA PHE A 186 5.69 23.67 -2.73
C PHE A 186 4.63 24.59 -3.34
N THR A 187 3.37 24.47 -2.92
CA THR A 187 2.28 25.37 -3.30
C THR A 187 2.54 26.80 -2.81
N GLY A 188 3.14 26.96 -1.63
CA GLY A 188 3.57 28.24 -1.06
C GLY A 188 4.83 28.85 -1.67
N GLY A 189 5.43 28.19 -2.67
CA GLY A 189 6.60 28.73 -3.39
C GLY A 189 7.94 28.17 -2.91
N VAL A 190 7.99 27.23 -1.97
CA VAL A 190 9.22 26.60 -1.47
C VAL A 190 9.69 25.50 -2.45
N GLY A 191 11.00 25.39 -2.66
CA GLY A 191 11.64 24.40 -3.52
C GLY A 191 11.42 24.63 -5.01
N ASP A 192 12.19 23.97 -5.86
CA ASP A 192 12.09 23.99 -7.32
C ASP A 192 11.30 22.78 -7.85
N ALA A 193 11.33 21.68 -7.10
CA ALA A 193 10.61 20.45 -7.41
C ALA A 193 10.08 19.78 -6.13
N VAL A 194 9.08 18.91 -6.30
CA VAL A 194 8.53 18.08 -5.21
C VAL A 194 8.26 16.67 -5.70
N ALA A 195 8.64 15.67 -4.91
CA ALA A 195 8.36 14.27 -5.16
C ALA A 195 7.13 13.82 -4.37
N LEU A 196 6.14 13.24 -5.06
CA LEU A 196 4.82 12.91 -4.53
C LEU A 196 4.35 11.56 -5.07
N TRP A 197 3.26 11.05 -4.46
CA TRP A 197 2.45 9.97 -5.00
C TRP A 197 0.95 10.31 -4.94
N ALA A 198 0.13 9.53 -5.63
CA ALA A 198 -1.33 9.71 -5.62
C ALA A 198 -1.92 9.41 -4.21
N PRO A 199 -2.98 10.14 -3.80
CA PRO A 199 -3.73 11.13 -4.58
C PRO A 199 -3.15 12.56 -4.60
N LEU A 200 -2.01 12.83 -3.95
CA LEU A 200 -1.42 14.18 -3.93
C LEU A 200 -0.96 14.67 -5.31
N THR A 201 -0.62 13.73 -6.21
CA THR A 201 -0.32 14.02 -7.62
C THR A 201 -1.51 14.67 -8.33
N TYR A 202 -2.74 14.22 -8.10
CA TYR A 202 -3.94 14.84 -8.68
C TYR A 202 -4.17 16.25 -8.14
N GLU A 203 -3.85 16.49 -6.88
CA GLU A 203 -3.92 17.84 -6.32
C GLU A 203 -2.85 18.75 -6.92
N ALA A 204 -1.64 18.21 -7.16
CA ALA A 204 -0.58 18.96 -7.85
C ALA A 204 -0.98 19.32 -9.27
N ASP A 205 -1.57 18.38 -10.02
CA ASP A 205 -2.12 18.63 -11.36
C ASP A 205 -3.22 19.70 -11.35
N ALA A 206 -4.16 19.62 -10.41
CA ALA A 206 -5.25 20.61 -10.26
C ALA A 206 -4.71 22.01 -9.94
N LYS A 207 -3.56 22.12 -9.28
CA LYS A 207 -2.87 23.40 -9.03
C LYS A 207 -2.06 23.90 -10.24
N GLY A 208 -2.01 23.12 -11.33
CA GLY A 208 -1.32 23.45 -12.58
C GLY A 208 0.16 23.15 -12.58
N PHE A 209 0.68 22.41 -11.59
CA PHE A 209 2.04 21.90 -11.59
C PHE A 209 2.22 20.89 -12.72
N LYS A 210 3.48 20.61 -13.10
CA LYS A 210 3.81 19.74 -14.23
C LYS A 210 4.68 18.58 -13.76
N SER A 211 4.26 17.36 -14.08
CA SER A 211 5.09 16.18 -13.87
C SER A 211 6.27 16.19 -14.85
N VAL A 212 7.48 16.00 -14.34
CA VAL A 212 8.73 15.90 -15.12
C VAL A 212 9.26 14.47 -15.20
N ALA A 213 8.83 13.61 -14.28
CA ALA A 213 9.15 12.19 -14.28
C ALA A 213 8.09 11.45 -13.45
N ASN A 214 7.79 10.19 -13.82
CA ASN A 214 7.07 9.24 -13.02
C ASN A 214 7.82 7.91 -13.00
N SER A 215 7.44 6.99 -12.10
CA SER A 215 8.19 5.74 -11.94
C SER A 215 8.13 4.88 -13.20
N LYS A 216 7.00 4.83 -13.91
CA LYS A 216 6.85 4.10 -15.16
C LYS A 216 7.78 4.62 -16.25
N ASP A 217 7.83 5.95 -16.44
CA ASP A 217 8.71 6.58 -17.43
C ASP A 217 10.19 6.45 -17.05
N CYS A 218 10.50 6.27 -15.78
CA CYS A 218 11.84 5.97 -15.25
C CYS A 218 12.19 4.48 -15.29
N GLY A 219 11.28 3.61 -15.75
CA GLY A 219 11.51 2.18 -15.89
C GLY A 219 11.59 1.42 -14.56
N ILE A 220 10.97 1.91 -13.50
CA ILE A 220 10.93 1.27 -12.19
C ILE A 220 9.53 0.79 -11.85
N THR A 221 9.46 -0.42 -11.28
CA THR A 221 8.23 -0.99 -10.74
C THR A 221 8.08 -0.60 -9.27
N GLN A 222 6.92 -0.06 -8.92
CA GLN A 222 6.59 0.30 -7.54
C GLN A 222 5.34 -0.43 -7.09
N LEU A 223 5.50 -1.36 -6.15
CA LEU A 223 4.41 -2.13 -5.57
C LEU A 223 4.06 -1.57 -4.19
N VAL A 224 2.77 -1.45 -3.94
CA VAL A 224 2.23 -1.33 -2.58
C VAL A 224 2.00 -2.74 -2.05
N LEU A 225 2.50 -3.00 -0.87
CA LEU A 225 2.50 -4.31 -0.25
C LEU A 225 1.56 -4.35 0.95
N LEU A 226 0.90 -5.48 1.13
CA LEU A 226 0.34 -5.84 2.42
C LEU A 226 1.44 -6.53 3.24
N VAL A 227 1.67 -6.02 4.43
CA VAL A 227 2.66 -6.54 5.36
C VAL A 227 2.00 -6.97 6.66
N ALA A 228 2.58 -7.95 7.34
CA ALA A 228 2.14 -8.39 8.65
C ALA A 228 3.28 -8.30 9.66
N ASN A 229 2.97 -7.88 10.89
CA ASN A 229 3.86 -8.02 12.03
C ASN A 229 4.22 -9.50 12.19
N ARG A 230 5.50 -9.83 12.07
CA ARG A 230 6.00 -11.21 12.08
C ARG A 230 5.59 -11.96 13.34
N ARG A 231 5.75 -11.34 14.52
CA ARG A 231 5.37 -11.95 15.79
C ARG A 231 3.88 -12.26 15.82
N PHE A 232 3.03 -11.32 15.42
CA PHE A 232 1.59 -11.52 15.37
C PHE A 232 1.22 -12.62 14.37
N ALA A 233 1.79 -12.58 13.16
CA ALA A 233 1.49 -13.54 12.10
C ALA A 233 1.92 -14.98 12.43
N ASP A 234 2.99 -15.15 13.21
CA ASP A 234 3.43 -16.45 13.67
C ASP A 234 2.56 -17.00 14.82
N GLN A 235 2.00 -16.12 15.67
CA GLN A 235 1.10 -16.48 16.77
C GLN A 235 -0.36 -16.65 16.34
N HIS A 236 -0.80 -15.92 15.32
CA HIS A 236 -2.20 -15.84 14.86
C HIS A 236 -2.32 -15.95 13.33
N PRO A 237 -1.75 -17.00 12.70
CA PRO A 237 -1.76 -17.14 11.24
C PRO A 237 -3.18 -17.17 10.66
N GLU A 238 -4.15 -17.71 11.41
CA GLU A 238 -5.56 -17.78 11.02
C GLU A 238 -6.20 -16.40 10.90
N GLN A 239 -5.81 -15.43 11.74
CA GLN A 239 -6.33 -14.06 11.66
C GLN A 239 -5.74 -13.31 10.46
N VAL A 240 -4.46 -13.53 10.13
CA VAL A 240 -3.84 -12.98 8.91
C VAL A 240 -4.50 -13.57 7.66
N GLN A 241 -4.79 -14.88 7.65
CA GLN A 241 -5.52 -15.52 6.55
C GLN A 241 -6.95 -15.00 6.42
N ALA A 242 -7.67 -14.80 7.53
CA ALA A 242 -9.01 -14.22 7.53
C ALA A 242 -8.99 -12.78 6.98
N PHE A 243 -7.99 -11.96 7.37
CA PHE A 243 -7.76 -10.64 6.81
C PHE A 243 -7.51 -10.69 5.31
N LEU A 244 -6.63 -11.57 4.84
CA LEU A 244 -6.35 -11.71 3.41
C LEU A 244 -7.58 -12.14 2.62
N LYS A 245 -8.39 -13.09 3.11
CA LYS A 245 -9.66 -13.48 2.47
C LYS A 245 -10.60 -12.28 2.31
N MET A 246 -10.76 -11.49 3.38
CA MET A 246 -11.56 -10.26 3.36
C MET A 246 -11.01 -9.26 2.33
N TYR A 247 -9.69 -9.04 2.32
CA TYR A 247 -9.04 -8.10 1.43
C TYR A 247 -9.15 -8.54 -0.04
N MET A 248 -8.92 -9.82 -0.35
CA MET A 248 -9.09 -10.39 -1.69
C MET A 248 -10.53 -10.25 -2.20
N ARG A 249 -11.53 -10.47 -1.32
CA ARG A 249 -12.94 -10.18 -1.65
C ARG A 249 -13.15 -8.70 -1.99
N GLY A 250 -12.45 -7.79 -1.32
CA GLY A 250 -12.41 -6.36 -1.66
C GLY A 250 -11.85 -6.12 -3.06
N ILE A 251 -10.72 -6.73 -3.39
CA ILE A 251 -10.11 -6.67 -4.72
C ILE A 251 -11.07 -7.18 -5.81
N GLU A 252 -11.73 -8.33 -5.58
CA GLU A 252 -12.70 -8.88 -6.51
C GLU A 252 -13.88 -7.91 -6.74
N ALA A 253 -14.38 -7.29 -5.68
CA ALA A 253 -15.45 -6.30 -5.78
C ALA A 253 -15.03 -5.06 -6.56
N LEU A 254 -13.79 -4.57 -6.38
CA LEU A 254 -13.25 -3.45 -7.15
C LEU A 254 -13.11 -3.81 -8.64
N ARG A 255 -12.66 -5.00 -8.95
CA ARG A 255 -12.52 -5.47 -10.36
C ARG A 255 -13.87 -5.70 -11.04
N ALA A 256 -14.89 -6.11 -10.29
CA ALA A 256 -16.22 -6.41 -10.82
C ALA A 256 -17.06 -5.16 -11.10
N LYS A 257 -16.76 -4.03 -10.45
CA LYS A 257 -17.55 -2.80 -10.54
C LYS A 257 -16.89 -1.75 -11.42
N PRO A 258 -17.67 -0.98 -12.20
CA PRO A 258 -17.14 0.20 -12.88
C PRO A 258 -16.54 1.21 -11.89
N ALA A 259 -15.40 1.81 -12.24
CA ALA A 259 -14.74 2.80 -11.38
C ALA A 259 -15.67 3.98 -11.01
N LYS A 260 -16.60 4.37 -11.89
CA LYS A 260 -17.58 5.43 -11.62
C LYS A 260 -18.54 5.09 -10.48
N GLU A 261 -18.90 3.82 -10.30
CA GLU A 261 -19.73 3.38 -9.18
C GLU A 261 -18.95 3.43 -7.87
N LEU A 262 -17.71 2.97 -7.91
CA LEU A 262 -16.81 2.97 -6.76
C LEU A 262 -16.38 4.38 -6.34
N ALA A 263 -16.34 5.34 -7.28
CA ALA A 263 -15.90 6.71 -7.03
C ALA A 263 -16.72 7.41 -5.93
N VAL A 264 -17.99 7.08 -5.78
CA VAL A 264 -18.84 7.64 -4.71
C VAL A 264 -18.33 7.24 -3.33
N ASP A 265 -18.02 5.95 -3.16
CA ASP A 265 -17.45 5.43 -1.92
C ASP A 265 -16.00 5.90 -1.72
N TYR A 266 -15.24 6.03 -2.83
CA TYR A 266 -13.85 6.49 -2.77
C TYR A 266 -13.74 7.95 -2.30
N VAL A 267 -14.57 8.84 -2.82
CA VAL A 267 -14.64 10.26 -2.37
C VAL A 267 -15.00 10.33 -0.88
N ARG A 268 -15.98 9.53 -0.44
CA ARG A 268 -16.37 9.46 0.97
C ARG A 268 -15.21 8.96 1.83
N PHE A 269 -14.58 7.85 1.44
CA PHE A 269 -13.40 7.30 2.10
C PHE A 269 -12.30 8.35 2.26
N TYR A 270 -11.92 9.00 1.16
CA TYR A 270 -10.82 9.95 1.15
C TYR A 270 -11.07 11.13 2.09
N LYS A 271 -12.30 11.67 2.07
CA LYS A 271 -12.71 12.74 2.98
C LYS A 271 -12.71 12.30 4.45
N GLU A 272 -13.28 11.14 4.75
CA GLU A 272 -13.31 10.59 6.12
C GLU A 272 -11.89 10.31 6.64
N TRP A 273 -11.02 9.82 5.75
CA TRP A 273 -9.67 9.36 6.12
C TRP A 273 -8.66 10.49 6.25
N THR A 274 -8.67 11.43 5.32
CA THR A 274 -7.65 12.48 5.21
C THR A 274 -8.15 13.87 5.61
N GLY A 275 -9.47 14.06 5.72
CA GLY A 275 -10.10 15.38 5.88
C GLY A 275 -10.06 16.25 4.61
N ARG A 276 -9.59 15.72 3.47
CA ARG A 276 -9.38 16.44 2.21
C ARG A 276 -10.50 16.11 1.21
N GLU A 277 -10.69 16.99 0.23
CA GLU A 277 -11.66 16.78 -0.84
C GLU A 277 -10.98 16.12 -2.05
N LEU A 278 -11.68 15.18 -2.66
CA LEU A 278 -11.32 14.56 -3.93
C LEU A 278 -12.52 14.65 -4.86
N THR A 279 -12.30 15.03 -6.12
CA THR A 279 -13.42 15.05 -7.08
C THR A 279 -13.76 13.63 -7.54
N PRO A 280 -15.00 13.36 -8.00
CA PRO A 280 -15.33 12.04 -8.56
C PRO A 280 -14.44 11.64 -9.74
N GLU A 281 -14.01 12.61 -10.56
CA GLU A 281 -13.11 12.36 -11.69
C GLU A 281 -11.72 11.92 -11.21
N MET A 282 -11.19 12.57 -10.16
CA MET A 282 -9.92 12.17 -9.54
C MET A 282 -10.04 10.77 -8.90
N ALA A 283 -11.16 10.48 -8.25
CA ALA A 283 -11.41 9.15 -7.68
C ALA A 283 -11.46 8.06 -8.77
N VAL A 284 -12.12 8.33 -9.90
CA VAL A 284 -12.13 7.41 -11.05
C VAL A 284 -10.71 7.21 -11.61
N ALA A 285 -9.95 8.30 -11.76
CA ALA A 285 -8.57 8.22 -12.26
C ALA A 285 -7.68 7.40 -11.30
N ASP A 286 -7.82 7.59 -10.00
CA ASP A 286 -7.08 6.85 -8.99
C ASP A 286 -7.39 5.35 -9.03
N ILE A 287 -8.66 4.98 -9.03
CA ILE A 287 -9.09 3.57 -9.14
C ILE A 287 -8.55 2.91 -10.42
N GLN A 288 -8.55 3.63 -11.55
CA GLN A 288 -8.10 3.10 -12.83
C GLN A 288 -6.59 3.00 -12.98
N SER A 289 -5.84 3.84 -12.27
CA SER A 289 -4.38 3.91 -12.36
C SER A 289 -3.65 3.01 -11.36
N HIS A 290 -4.38 2.34 -10.45
CA HIS A 290 -3.85 1.40 -9.47
C HIS A 290 -4.29 -0.03 -9.78
N PRO A 291 -3.58 -0.77 -10.66
CA PRO A 291 -3.89 -2.18 -10.91
C PRO A 291 -3.87 -3.00 -9.62
N VAL A 292 -4.94 -3.77 -9.40
CA VAL A 292 -5.06 -4.74 -8.30
C VAL A 292 -5.07 -6.17 -8.86
N PHE A 293 -4.65 -7.14 -8.08
CA PHE A 293 -4.35 -8.50 -8.54
C PHE A 293 -5.22 -9.53 -7.80
N THR A 294 -5.84 -10.45 -8.56
CA THR A 294 -6.58 -11.59 -8.00
C THR A 294 -5.66 -12.52 -7.21
N LEU A 295 -6.23 -13.44 -6.44
CA LEU A 295 -5.45 -14.42 -5.69
C LEU A 295 -4.54 -15.26 -6.60
N ASP A 296 -5.04 -15.72 -7.76
CA ASP A 296 -4.22 -16.52 -8.70
C ASP A 296 -3.08 -15.70 -9.31
N GLU A 297 -3.34 -14.43 -9.68
CA GLU A 297 -2.31 -13.50 -10.14
C GLU A 297 -1.25 -13.29 -9.05
N GLN A 298 -1.66 -13.09 -7.80
CA GLN A 298 -0.74 -12.90 -6.68
C GLN A 298 0.09 -14.15 -6.39
N LEU A 299 -0.50 -15.34 -6.42
CA LEU A 299 0.24 -16.60 -6.26
C LEU A 299 1.34 -16.74 -7.33
N ALA A 300 1.06 -16.33 -8.58
CA ALA A 300 2.07 -16.30 -9.65
C ALA A 300 3.16 -15.24 -9.38
N MET A 301 2.80 -14.05 -8.87
CA MET A 301 3.74 -12.99 -8.51
C MET A 301 4.67 -13.39 -7.36
N PHE A 302 4.16 -14.19 -6.40
CA PHE A 302 4.90 -14.68 -5.22
C PHE A 302 5.68 -15.97 -5.48
N ALA A 303 5.50 -16.61 -6.63
CA ALA A 303 6.26 -17.80 -6.98
C ALA A 303 7.78 -17.53 -7.01
N PRO A 304 8.64 -18.53 -6.82
CA PRO A 304 10.09 -18.38 -6.91
C PRO A 304 10.52 -17.71 -8.22
N GLY A 305 11.22 -16.57 -8.14
CA GLY A 305 11.61 -15.76 -9.29
C GLY A 305 10.46 -14.94 -9.91
N GLY A 306 9.32 -14.84 -9.24
CA GLY A 306 8.18 -14.03 -9.65
C GLY A 306 8.45 -12.53 -9.59
N SER A 307 7.45 -11.73 -10.01
CA SER A 307 7.61 -10.27 -10.14
C SER A 307 7.81 -9.56 -8.80
N VAL A 308 7.23 -10.06 -7.71
CA VAL A 308 7.47 -9.52 -6.37
C VAL A 308 8.95 -9.59 -6.01
N GLN A 309 9.56 -10.78 -6.10
CA GLN A 309 10.97 -10.94 -5.77
C GLN A 309 11.89 -10.07 -6.66
N LYS A 310 11.55 -9.92 -7.95
CA LYS A 310 12.30 -9.05 -8.87
C LYS A 310 12.22 -7.59 -8.46
N ALA A 311 11.02 -7.06 -8.21
CA ALA A 311 10.83 -5.68 -7.78
C ALA A 311 11.56 -5.38 -6.46
N LEU A 312 11.51 -6.32 -5.50
CA LEU A 312 12.23 -6.18 -4.23
C LEU A 312 13.75 -6.18 -4.43
N ASN A 313 14.28 -7.05 -5.29
CA ASN A 313 15.70 -7.07 -5.60
C ASN A 313 16.18 -5.78 -6.26
N GLU A 314 15.40 -5.19 -7.18
CA GLU A 314 15.70 -3.90 -7.80
C GLU A 314 15.83 -2.77 -6.77
N ILE A 315 14.95 -2.73 -5.76
CA ILE A 315 15.03 -1.76 -4.66
C ILE A 315 16.29 -2.00 -3.82
N VAL A 316 16.64 -3.24 -3.53
CA VAL A 316 17.86 -3.59 -2.79
C VAL A 316 19.10 -3.18 -3.56
N ASP A 317 19.21 -3.55 -4.85
CA ASP A 317 20.35 -3.22 -5.71
C ASP A 317 20.51 -1.71 -5.88
N PHE A 318 19.39 -1.01 -6.07
CA PHE A 318 19.38 0.45 -6.09
C PHE A 318 19.92 1.02 -4.78
N SER A 319 19.43 0.58 -3.65
CA SER A 319 19.82 1.06 -2.32
C SER A 319 21.30 0.84 -2.04
N ILE A 320 21.85 -0.29 -2.50
CA ILE A 320 23.29 -0.60 -2.45
C ILE A 320 24.09 0.37 -3.30
N SER A 321 23.66 0.58 -4.55
CA SER A 321 24.41 1.43 -5.51
C SER A 321 24.46 2.91 -5.12
N HIS A 322 23.47 3.37 -4.34
CA HIS A 322 23.37 4.76 -3.87
C HIS A 322 24.05 5.03 -2.53
N GLY A 323 24.64 3.99 -1.91
CA GLY A 323 25.34 4.16 -0.62
C GLY A 323 24.41 4.59 0.52
N SER A 324 23.11 4.38 0.36
CA SER A 324 22.10 4.75 1.35
C SER A 324 22.12 3.85 2.61
N PHE A 325 22.88 2.75 2.56
CA PHE A 325 22.96 1.76 3.62
C PHE A 325 24.38 1.41 4.01
N THR A 326 24.56 1.07 5.29
CA THR A 326 25.82 0.50 5.77
C THR A 326 26.01 -0.91 5.21
N PRO A 327 27.26 -1.42 5.10
CA PRO A 327 27.52 -2.81 4.70
C PRO A 327 26.72 -3.85 5.51
N GLU A 328 26.53 -3.60 6.81
CA GLU A 328 25.74 -4.47 7.69
C GLU A 328 24.25 -4.48 7.31
N GLN A 329 23.68 -3.31 6.98
CA GLN A 329 22.30 -3.21 6.49
C GLN A 329 22.14 -3.94 5.15
N ILE A 330 23.11 -3.82 4.25
CA ILE A 330 23.14 -4.49 2.95
C ILE A 330 23.15 -6.01 3.12
N ASP A 331 24.00 -6.54 4.00
CA ASP A 331 24.09 -7.98 4.26
C ASP A 331 22.77 -8.51 4.87
N LYS A 332 22.17 -7.74 5.77
CA LYS A 332 20.84 -8.04 6.28
C LYS A 332 19.77 -8.06 5.17
N MET A 333 19.79 -7.10 4.25
CA MET A 333 18.83 -7.03 3.14
C MET A 333 19.01 -8.18 2.14
N LYS A 334 20.24 -8.57 1.82
CA LYS A 334 20.54 -9.70 0.91
C LYS A 334 20.14 -11.07 1.46
N GLY A 335 20.15 -11.23 2.78
CA GLY A 335 19.82 -12.50 3.45
C GLY A 335 18.34 -12.70 3.77
N LYS A 336 17.45 -11.72 3.45
CA LYS A 336 16.06 -11.74 3.92
C LYS A 336 15.06 -12.19 2.88
N THR A 337 14.44 -13.31 3.11
CA THR A 337 13.15 -13.67 2.55
C THR A 337 12.04 -13.17 3.50
N GLN A 338 11.62 -11.91 3.33
CA GLN A 338 10.43 -11.40 4.01
C GLN A 338 9.14 -11.89 3.32
N VAL A 339 9.25 -12.35 2.09
CA VAL A 339 8.13 -12.83 1.27
C VAL A 339 7.55 -14.11 1.87
N ALA A 340 6.30 -14.05 2.30
CA ALA A 340 5.63 -15.15 3.00
C ALA A 340 4.40 -15.66 2.21
N ALA A 341 4.66 -16.25 1.03
CA ALA A 341 3.65 -16.83 0.14
C ALA A 341 2.67 -17.79 0.83
N ARG A 342 3.13 -18.45 1.92
CA ARG A 342 2.32 -19.39 2.70
C ARG A 342 0.96 -18.85 3.14
N PHE A 343 0.83 -17.53 3.37
CA PHE A 343 -0.44 -16.93 3.77
C PHE A 343 -1.44 -16.83 2.60
N LEU A 344 -0.95 -16.53 1.37
CA LEU A 344 -1.77 -16.57 0.17
C LEU A 344 -2.12 -18.02 -0.22
N GLU A 345 -1.16 -18.94 -0.12
CA GLU A 345 -1.39 -20.36 -0.41
C GLU A 345 -2.44 -20.99 0.51
N ALA A 346 -2.49 -20.56 1.77
CA ALA A 346 -3.44 -21.07 2.76
C ALA A 346 -4.89 -20.56 2.55
N ILE A 347 -5.10 -19.57 1.67
CA ILE A 347 -6.44 -19.03 1.38
C ILE A 347 -6.95 -19.40 -0.01
N LYS A 348 -6.18 -20.20 -0.77
CA LYS A 348 -6.51 -20.72 -2.10
C LYS A 348 -7.72 -21.73 -2.08
#